data_4d0fb4c3bed5a8709ccd0be720383a32
#
_entry.id   4d0fb4c3bed5a8709ccd0be720383a32
#
_cell.length_a   1.000
_cell.length_b   1.000
_cell.length_c   1.000
_cell.angle_alpha   90.00
_cell.angle_beta   90.00
_cell.angle_gamma   90.00
#
_symmetry.space_group_name_H-M   'P 1'
#
loop_
_entity.id
_entity.type
_entity.pdbx_description
1 polymer ?
#
loop_
_entity_poly.entity_id
_entity_poly.type
_entity_poly.pdbx_seq_one_letter_code
_entity_poly.pdbx_strand_id
1 'polypeptide(L)'
;GLVGSEMCIRDRRNRSVFKLVTDKVDWLVAMYSTVFIFLFTYFTLNHLPVFDFRPYHIGADIKAGMEIPEGVKLPVYETIFTYQKDGVKKDFTIDNFPTDTTWTFVESQTVLKEKGYEPPIKDFVVISNDDGADITEEILNSNYVFLLVSPWLEKADDSSMDLINEVYDYSLDHGYKFYCVTASSDEAISRWQDYTGAEYPFATMDEITLKTIIRSNPGMILLKDGVVIRKWSNFSLPDEYQLSGPLEELPIGQLDDNTFWTKVTEMLVWFFGPLILFIIIDLIWLNIHRKKKFVPAPNKGVNEKKD
;
A
#
# COMPACT_ATOMS: atom_id res chain seq x y z
N GLY A 1 -33.49 28.86 -40.96
CA GLY A 1 -32.99 28.89 -39.57
C GLY A 1 -32.14 27.70 -39.11
N LEU A 2 -32.11 26.59 -39.82
CA LEU A 2 -31.38 25.36 -39.38
C LEU A 2 -29.94 25.28 -39.84
N VAL A 3 -29.52 26.00 -40.88
CA VAL A 3 -28.17 25.97 -41.40
C VAL A 3 -27.16 26.75 -40.54
N GLY A 4 -27.64 27.76 -39.79
CA GLY A 4 -26.79 28.54 -38.89
C GLY A 4 -26.38 27.83 -37.59
N SER A 5 -27.20 26.90 -37.10
CA SER A 5 -26.91 26.19 -35.84
C SER A 5 -25.89 25.09 -35.99
N GLU A 6 -25.86 24.37 -37.10
CA GLU A 6 -24.85 23.34 -37.36
C GLU A 6 -23.46 23.94 -37.60
N MET A 7 -23.39 25.11 -38.23
CA MET A 7 -22.11 25.82 -38.46
C MET A 7 -21.54 26.36 -37.14
N CYS A 8 -22.37 26.82 -36.21
CA CYS A 8 -21.94 27.22 -34.87
C CYS A 8 -21.47 26.04 -33.98
N ILE A 9 -22.10 24.86 -34.12
CA ILE A 9 -21.74 23.66 -33.36
C ILE A 9 -20.41 23.12 -33.88
N ARG A 10 -20.19 23.15 -35.20
CA ARG A 10 -18.92 22.71 -35.83
C ARG A 10 -17.75 23.64 -35.51
N ASP A 11 -18.01 24.95 -35.44
CA ASP A 11 -17.01 25.95 -35.07
C ASP A 11 -16.67 25.90 -33.56
N ARG A 12 -17.62 25.59 -32.67
CA ARG A 12 -17.37 25.32 -31.24
C ARG A 12 -16.52 24.05 -31.03
N ARG A 13 -16.66 23.04 -31.86
CA ARG A 13 -15.91 21.79 -31.75
C ARG A 13 -14.44 21.96 -32.18
N ASN A 14 -14.14 22.98 -33.01
CA ASN A 14 -12.77 23.27 -33.50
C ASN A 14 -12.07 24.39 -32.72
N ARG A 15 -12.72 25.09 -31.81
CA ARG A 15 -12.04 25.98 -30.87
C ARG A 15 -11.53 25.17 -29.70
N SER A 16 -10.47 24.41 -29.91
CA SER A 16 -9.60 24.02 -28.82
C SER A 16 -8.99 25.32 -28.25
N VAL A 17 -9.59 25.82 -27.18
CA VAL A 17 -9.04 26.87 -26.36
C VAL A 17 -7.70 26.34 -25.85
N PHE A 18 -6.58 26.85 -26.37
CA PHE A 18 -5.20 26.44 -26.10
C PHE A 18 -4.72 25.10 -26.71
N LYS A 19 -4.48 25.05 -27.99
CA LYS A 19 -3.46 24.11 -28.53
C LYS A 19 -2.06 24.68 -28.25
N LEU A 20 -1.55 24.38 -27.07
CA LEU A 20 -0.18 24.75 -26.68
C LEU A 20 0.86 23.88 -27.43
N VAL A 21 0.46 22.69 -27.86
CA VAL A 21 1.30 21.63 -28.45
C VAL A 21 0.68 21.09 -29.74
N THR A 22 1.48 20.41 -30.54
CA THR A 22 1.03 19.76 -31.79
C THR A 22 0.21 18.51 -31.52
N ASP A 23 -0.67 18.11 -32.46
CA ASP A 23 -1.50 16.89 -32.36
C ASP A 23 -0.65 15.62 -32.16
N LYS A 24 0.59 15.61 -32.63
CA LYS A 24 1.53 14.49 -32.44
C LYS A 24 1.98 14.37 -31.00
N VAL A 25 2.26 15.50 -30.34
CA VAL A 25 2.67 15.53 -28.93
C VAL A 25 1.48 15.22 -28.03
N ASP A 26 0.28 15.69 -28.35
CA ASP A 26 -0.94 15.31 -27.64
C ASP A 26 -1.12 13.79 -27.60
N TRP A 27 -0.85 13.11 -28.75
CA TRP A 27 -0.93 11.66 -28.83
C TRP A 27 0.16 10.96 -28.02
N LEU A 28 1.39 11.47 -28.07
CA LEU A 28 2.51 10.95 -27.27
C LEU A 28 2.25 11.11 -25.76
N VAL A 29 1.71 12.26 -25.32
CA VAL A 29 1.31 12.51 -23.95
C VAL A 29 0.24 11.51 -23.50
N ALA A 30 -0.80 11.30 -24.31
CA ALA A 30 -1.86 10.34 -24.01
C ALA A 30 -1.32 8.91 -23.91
N MET A 31 -0.47 8.49 -24.87
CA MET A 31 0.15 7.16 -24.87
C MET A 31 1.06 6.96 -23.66
N TYR A 32 1.94 7.92 -23.37
CA TYR A 32 2.83 7.87 -22.21
C TYR A 32 2.04 7.78 -20.91
N SER A 33 1.03 8.63 -20.72
CA SER A 33 0.21 8.63 -19.50
C SER A 33 -0.52 7.31 -19.31
N THR A 34 -1.04 6.73 -20.41
CA THR A 34 -1.72 5.43 -20.38
C THR A 34 -0.75 4.32 -19.97
N VAL A 35 0.40 4.24 -20.63
CA VAL A 35 1.43 3.23 -20.33
C VAL A 35 1.94 3.39 -18.90
N PHE A 36 2.19 4.63 -18.45
CA PHE A 36 2.62 4.91 -17.08
C PHE A 36 1.60 4.42 -16.05
N ILE A 37 0.30 4.71 -16.26
CA ILE A 37 -0.78 4.26 -15.35
C ILE A 37 -0.83 2.72 -15.29
N PHE A 38 -0.73 2.04 -16.45
CA PHE A 38 -0.72 0.58 -16.48
C PHE A 38 0.49 0.00 -15.75
N LEU A 39 1.71 0.51 -16.00
CA LEU A 39 2.93 0.06 -15.33
C LEU A 39 2.89 0.34 -13.82
N PHE A 40 2.42 1.52 -13.43
CA PHE A 40 2.27 1.88 -12.02
C PHE A 40 1.24 1.00 -11.31
N THR A 41 0.10 0.71 -11.97
CA THR A 41 -0.91 -0.21 -11.45
C THR A 41 -0.34 -1.63 -11.30
N TYR A 42 0.34 -2.13 -12.32
CA TYR A 42 1.01 -3.43 -12.27
C TYR A 42 2.03 -3.50 -11.12
N PHE A 43 2.85 -2.46 -10.98
CA PHE A 43 3.82 -2.37 -9.88
C PHE A 43 3.14 -2.41 -8.50
N THR A 44 2.10 -1.60 -8.29
CA THR A 44 1.39 -1.53 -6.99
C THR A 44 0.57 -2.78 -6.66
N LEU A 45 0.22 -3.59 -7.65
CA LEU A 45 -0.45 -4.88 -7.44
C LEU A 45 0.53 -5.98 -7.02
N ASN A 46 1.76 -5.97 -7.55
CA ASN A 46 2.76 -7.01 -7.27
C ASN A 46 3.72 -6.63 -6.13
N HIS A 47 3.86 -5.34 -5.82
CA HIS A 47 4.70 -4.83 -4.75
C HIS A 47 3.87 -4.15 -3.67
N LEU A 48 4.53 -3.76 -2.58
CA LEU A 48 3.86 -2.99 -1.53
C LEU A 48 3.50 -1.59 -2.05
N PRO A 49 2.42 -0.98 -1.53
CA PRO A 49 2.04 0.37 -1.93
C PRO A 49 3.13 1.38 -1.58
N VAL A 50 3.40 2.31 -2.50
CA VAL A 50 4.38 3.39 -2.30
C VAL A 50 4.03 4.24 -1.08
N PHE A 51 2.73 4.48 -0.88
CA PHE A 51 2.19 5.19 0.28
C PHE A 51 1.36 4.22 1.13
N ASP A 52 1.83 3.94 2.33
CA ASP A 52 1.11 3.12 3.30
C ASP A 52 0.53 4.02 4.41
N PHE A 53 -0.79 4.16 4.41
CA PHE A 53 -1.54 4.94 5.41
C PHE A 53 -2.12 4.07 6.53
N ARG A 54 -1.76 2.79 6.57
CA ARG A 54 -2.23 1.86 7.59
C ARG A 54 -1.45 2.04 8.89
N PRO A 55 -1.99 1.57 10.01
CA PRO A 55 -1.35 1.72 11.32
C PRO A 55 0.08 1.16 11.39
N TYR A 56 0.38 0.14 10.61
CA TYR A 56 1.67 -0.55 10.57
C TYR A 56 2.60 -0.04 9.45
N HIS A 57 2.53 1.23 9.05
CA HIS A 57 3.44 1.80 8.04
C HIS A 57 4.90 1.82 8.53
N ILE A 58 5.84 1.96 7.60
CA ILE A 58 7.26 2.11 7.96
C ILE A 58 7.43 3.36 8.84
N GLY A 59 8.11 3.22 9.98
CA GLY A 59 8.25 4.23 11.02
C GLY A 59 7.14 4.21 12.08
N ALA A 60 6.13 3.34 11.96
CA ALA A 60 5.11 3.20 12.99
C ALA A 60 5.69 2.50 14.22
N ASP A 61 5.51 3.10 15.38
CA ASP A 61 5.74 2.48 16.69
C ASP A 61 4.48 1.74 17.11
N ILE A 62 4.58 0.40 17.17
CA ILE A 62 3.45 -0.47 17.49
C ILE A 62 3.02 -0.28 18.94
N LYS A 63 3.98 -0.13 19.87
CA LYS A 63 3.67 0.08 21.30
C LYS A 63 2.91 1.38 21.50
N ALA A 64 3.45 2.49 21.00
CA ALA A 64 2.80 3.79 21.08
C ALA A 64 1.43 3.79 20.36
N GLY A 65 1.30 3.02 19.27
CA GLY A 65 0.05 2.85 18.54
C GLY A 65 -1.03 2.07 19.30
N MET A 66 -0.64 1.25 20.29
CA MET A 66 -1.55 0.50 21.17
C MET A 66 -1.91 1.27 22.45
N GLU A 67 -1.13 2.28 22.82
CA GLU A 67 -1.33 3.01 24.06
C GLU A 67 -2.62 3.85 24.03
N ILE A 68 -3.32 3.82 25.15
CA ILE A 68 -4.47 4.69 25.41
C ILE A 68 -3.98 5.83 26.30
N PRO A 69 -3.92 7.08 25.80
CA PRO A 69 -3.47 8.21 26.58
C PRO A 69 -4.33 8.41 27.85
N GLU A 70 -3.71 8.80 28.95
CA GLU A 70 -4.44 9.08 30.19
C GLU A 70 -5.46 10.22 29.98
N GLY A 71 -6.66 10.05 30.55
CA GLY A 71 -7.70 11.08 30.53
C GLY A 71 -8.55 11.16 29.26
N VAL A 72 -8.31 10.32 28.25
CA VAL A 72 -9.19 10.27 27.08
C VAL A 72 -10.44 9.45 27.34
N LYS A 73 -11.56 9.91 26.78
CA LYS A 73 -12.83 9.20 26.86
C LYS A 73 -12.81 8.02 25.89
N LEU A 74 -13.02 6.82 26.41
CA LEU A 74 -13.15 5.61 25.58
C LEU A 74 -14.51 5.54 24.88
N PRO A 75 -14.60 4.85 23.72
CA PRO A 75 -15.87 4.64 23.05
C PRO A 75 -16.78 3.75 23.91
N VAL A 76 -18.05 4.10 23.98
CA VAL A 76 -19.06 3.31 24.68
C VAL A 76 -19.89 2.56 23.64
N TYR A 77 -19.89 1.25 23.74
CA TYR A 77 -20.69 0.37 22.89
C TYR A 77 -21.88 -0.17 23.66
N GLU A 78 -23.00 -0.30 22.97
CA GLU A 78 -24.21 -0.93 23.49
C GLU A 78 -24.58 -2.13 22.63
N THR A 79 -24.73 -3.29 23.25
CA THR A 79 -25.16 -4.49 22.52
C THR A 79 -26.69 -4.54 22.50
N ILE A 80 -27.26 -4.54 21.30
CA ILE A 80 -28.68 -4.68 21.04
C ILE A 80 -28.95 -6.13 20.65
N PHE A 81 -29.89 -6.76 21.34
CA PHE A 81 -30.33 -8.12 21.08
C PHE A 81 -31.71 -8.10 20.43
N THR A 82 -31.82 -8.61 19.22
CA THR A 82 -33.10 -8.74 18.51
C THR A 82 -33.73 -10.09 18.82
N TYR A 83 -34.90 -10.06 19.44
CA TYR A 83 -35.71 -11.24 19.72
C TYR A 83 -37.01 -11.20 18.93
N GLN A 84 -37.57 -12.38 18.66
CA GLN A 84 -38.83 -12.55 17.95
C GLN A 84 -39.84 -13.33 18.79
N LYS A 85 -41.09 -12.82 18.82
CA LYS A 85 -42.25 -13.48 19.41
C LYS A 85 -43.46 -13.25 18.49
N ASP A 86 -44.20 -14.30 18.18
CA ASP A 86 -45.41 -14.27 17.34
C ASP A 86 -45.21 -13.56 15.98
N GLY A 87 -44.02 -13.71 15.38
CA GLY A 87 -43.66 -13.06 14.12
C GLY A 87 -43.21 -11.59 14.23
N VAL A 88 -43.24 -10.99 15.42
CA VAL A 88 -42.81 -9.61 15.67
C VAL A 88 -41.38 -9.59 16.23
N LYS A 89 -40.50 -8.86 15.57
CA LYS A 89 -39.13 -8.61 16.05
C LYS A 89 -39.12 -7.41 16.98
N LYS A 90 -38.37 -7.49 18.08
CA LYS A 90 -38.14 -6.41 19.03
C LYS A 90 -36.71 -6.40 19.52
N ASP A 91 -36.16 -5.21 19.64
CA ASP A 91 -34.79 -5.00 20.12
C ASP A 91 -34.78 -4.80 21.63
N PHE A 92 -33.82 -5.42 22.29
CA PHE A 92 -33.59 -5.33 23.75
C PHE A 92 -32.13 -4.98 23.99
N THR A 93 -31.88 -4.23 25.06
CA THR A 93 -30.55 -3.98 25.61
C THR A 93 -30.32 -4.83 26.86
N ILE A 94 -29.10 -4.84 27.38
CA ILE A 94 -28.76 -5.56 28.60
C ILE A 94 -29.66 -5.11 29.76
N ASP A 95 -29.96 -3.80 29.83
CA ASP A 95 -30.78 -3.21 30.89
C ASP A 95 -32.27 -3.52 30.76
N ASN A 96 -32.70 -3.96 29.58
CA ASN A 96 -34.11 -4.13 29.22
C ASN A 96 -34.43 -5.54 28.73
N PHE A 97 -33.66 -6.51 29.20
CA PHE A 97 -33.73 -7.89 28.72
C PHE A 97 -35.09 -8.54 29.06
N PRO A 98 -35.69 -9.28 28.14
CA PRO A 98 -36.98 -9.92 28.42
C PRO A 98 -36.81 -11.04 29.45
N THR A 99 -37.61 -11.01 30.50
CA THR A 99 -37.66 -12.06 31.51
C THR A 99 -38.58 -13.24 31.11
N ASP A 100 -39.30 -13.06 30.00
CA ASP A 100 -40.25 -14.05 29.46
C ASP A 100 -39.54 -14.99 28.47
N THR A 101 -39.56 -16.29 28.77
CA THR A 101 -38.93 -17.34 27.97
C THR A 101 -39.60 -17.60 26.62
N THR A 102 -40.67 -16.90 26.28
CA THR A 102 -41.38 -17.05 24.99
C THR A 102 -40.73 -16.31 23.83
N TRP A 103 -39.69 -15.49 24.09
CA TRP A 103 -38.93 -14.79 23.09
C TRP A 103 -37.80 -15.67 22.55
N THR A 104 -37.69 -15.77 21.21
CA THR A 104 -36.62 -16.49 20.52
C THR A 104 -35.56 -15.51 20.06
N PHE A 105 -34.29 -15.78 20.39
CA PHE A 105 -33.16 -14.98 19.92
C PHE A 105 -33.04 -15.07 18.39
N VAL A 106 -32.80 -13.93 17.74
CA VAL A 106 -32.61 -13.82 16.29
C VAL A 106 -31.18 -13.42 15.99
N GLU A 107 -30.74 -12.28 16.51
CA GLU A 107 -29.41 -11.72 16.27
C GLU A 107 -28.99 -10.75 17.37
N SER A 108 -27.68 -10.46 17.48
CA SER A 108 -27.17 -9.40 18.30
C SER A 108 -26.30 -8.47 17.48
N GLN A 109 -26.44 -7.18 17.73
CA GLN A 109 -25.66 -6.13 17.09
C GLN A 109 -25.06 -5.19 18.12
N THR A 110 -23.76 -4.96 18.03
CA THR A 110 -23.09 -3.95 18.87
C THR A 110 -23.08 -2.61 18.14
N VAL A 111 -23.68 -1.59 18.76
CA VAL A 111 -23.81 -0.24 18.21
C VAL A 111 -22.98 0.72 19.06
N LEU A 112 -22.25 1.62 18.38
CA LEU A 112 -21.51 2.68 19.05
C LEU A 112 -22.48 3.72 19.64
N LYS A 113 -22.55 3.81 20.97
CA LYS A 113 -23.40 4.77 21.70
C LYS A 113 -22.73 6.12 21.86
N GLU A 114 -21.46 6.11 22.23
CA GLU A 114 -20.67 7.32 22.38
C GLU A 114 -19.30 7.14 21.72
N LYS A 115 -18.94 8.09 20.87
CA LYS A 115 -17.64 8.11 20.21
C LYS A 115 -16.56 8.52 21.21
N GLY A 116 -15.49 7.74 21.27
CA GLY A 116 -14.33 7.99 22.11
C GLY A 116 -13.02 7.84 21.33
N TYR A 117 -11.90 7.88 22.04
CA TYR A 117 -10.59 7.59 21.47
C TYR A 117 -10.46 6.09 21.21
N GLU A 118 -10.06 5.75 20.00
CA GLU A 118 -9.69 4.39 19.64
C GLU A 118 -8.22 4.39 19.23
N PRO A 119 -7.37 3.54 19.84
CA PRO A 119 -5.96 3.45 19.47
C PRO A 119 -5.85 3.02 18.00
N PRO A 120 -4.86 3.53 17.25
CA PRO A 120 -4.63 3.14 15.86
C PRO A 120 -4.37 1.65 15.67
N ILE A 121 -3.75 1.01 16.66
CA ILE A 121 -3.47 -0.43 16.73
C ILE A 121 -4.25 -1.00 17.91
N LYS A 122 -5.18 -1.94 17.61
CA LYS A 122 -6.07 -2.49 18.64
C LYS A 122 -5.68 -3.89 19.09
N ASP A 123 -5.26 -4.74 18.14
CA ASP A 123 -5.21 -6.19 18.32
C ASP A 123 -3.88 -6.79 17.86
N PHE A 124 -2.74 -6.18 18.24
CA PHE A 124 -1.44 -6.77 17.99
C PHE A 124 -1.10 -7.77 19.11
N VAL A 125 -1.58 -9.00 18.97
CA VAL A 125 -1.32 -10.10 19.89
C VAL A 125 -0.75 -11.27 19.11
N VAL A 126 0.39 -11.79 19.57
CA VAL A 126 1.12 -12.91 18.93
C VAL A 126 1.24 -14.05 19.92
N ILE A 127 0.67 -15.18 19.57
CA ILE A 127 0.68 -16.41 20.41
C ILE A 127 1.60 -17.43 19.74
N SER A 128 2.62 -17.88 20.46
CA SER A 128 3.53 -18.95 20.02
C SER A 128 2.73 -20.25 19.79
N ASN A 129 2.99 -20.94 18.68
CA ASN A 129 2.36 -22.25 18.41
C ASN A 129 3.03 -23.40 19.17
N ASP A 130 4.28 -23.21 19.66
CA ASP A 130 5.03 -24.26 20.34
C ASP A 130 4.50 -24.53 21.75
N ASP A 131 4.21 -23.47 22.51
CA ASP A 131 3.81 -23.56 23.91
C ASP A 131 2.52 -22.80 24.26
N GLY A 132 1.92 -22.12 23.28
CA GLY A 132 0.72 -21.30 23.48
C GLY A 132 0.95 -20.01 24.28
N ALA A 133 2.20 -19.61 24.50
CA ALA A 133 2.54 -18.40 25.23
C ALA A 133 2.29 -17.14 24.42
N ASP A 134 1.88 -16.07 25.10
CA ASP A 134 1.84 -14.73 24.50
C ASP A 134 3.27 -14.17 24.43
N ILE A 135 3.79 -14.06 23.20
CA ILE A 135 5.14 -13.55 22.90
C ILE A 135 5.11 -12.10 22.40
N THR A 136 3.99 -11.41 22.50
CA THR A 136 3.82 -10.03 22.01
C THR A 136 4.87 -9.08 22.60
N GLU A 137 5.00 -9.07 23.92
CA GLU A 137 5.99 -8.23 24.62
C GLU A 137 7.43 -8.60 24.25
N GLU A 138 7.69 -9.88 24.05
CA GLU A 138 9.01 -10.37 23.63
C GLU A 138 9.38 -9.82 22.25
N ILE A 139 8.44 -9.86 21.28
CA ILE A 139 8.63 -9.32 19.93
C ILE A 139 8.84 -7.82 19.98
N LEU A 140 7.98 -7.10 20.69
CA LEU A 140 8.00 -5.64 20.73
C LEU A 140 9.22 -5.07 21.47
N ASN A 141 9.81 -5.82 22.43
CA ASN A 141 10.99 -5.38 23.19
C ASN A 141 12.32 -5.89 22.60
N SER A 142 12.30 -6.64 21.51
CA SER A 142 13.52 -7.14 20.88
C SER A 142 14.19 -6.09 20.01
N ASN A 143 15.54 -6.04 20.04
CA ASN A 143 16.31 -5.10 19.21
C ASN A 143 15.96 -5.24 17.73
N TYR A 144 16.02 -6.47 17.17
CA TYR A 144 15.56 -6.75 15.81
C TYR A 144 14.76 -8.05 15.78
N VAL A 145 13.63 -8.01 15.06
CA VAL A 145 12.77 -9.18 14.80
C VAL A 145 12.30 -9.16 13.36
N PHE A 146 12.51 -10.25 12.65
CA PHE A 146 11.86 -10.52 11.38
C PHE A 146 10.52 -11.20 11.64
N LEU A 147 9.45 -10.66 11.08
CA LEU A 147 8.14 -11.31 11.05
C LEU A 147 7.78 -11.62 9.61
N LEU A 148 7.73 -12.91 9.27
CA LEU A 148 7.13 -13.42 8.05
C LEU A 148 5.61 -13.45 8.26
N VAL A 149 4.89 -12.62 7.56
CA VAL A 149 3.44 -12.43 7.73
C VAL A 149 2.70 -13.16 6.62
N SER A 150 1.97 -14.20 6.98
CA SER A 150 1.14 -14.97 6.05
C SER A 150 -0.25 -15.20 6.63
N PRO A 151 -1.26 -14.40 6.26
CA PRO A 151 -2.62 -14.61 6.74
C PRO A 151 -3.16 -16.02 6.44
N TRP A 152 -2.77 -16.60 5.29
CA TRP A 152 -3.15 -17.93 4.86
C TRP A 152 -2.00 -18.64 4.18
N LEU A 153 -1.38 -19.59 4.86
CA LEU A 153 -0.31 -20.42 4.29
C LEU A 153 -0.79 -21.25 3.10
N GLU A 154 -2.06 -21.66 3.09
CA GLU A 154 -2.67 -22.44 2.00
C GLU A 154 -2.78 -21.66 0.68
N LYS A 155 -2.62 -20.34 0.74
CA LYS A 155 -2.68 -19.42 -0.40
C LYS A 155 -1.41 -18.58 -0.52
N ALA A 156 -0.40 -18.90 0.26
CA ALA A 156 0.87 -18.18 0.21
C ALA A 156 1.61 -18.52 -1.09
N ASP A 157 2.29 -17.51 -1.63
CA ASP A 157 3.17 -17.67 -2.77
C ASP A 157 4.52 -18.23 -2.29
N ASP A 158 4.87 -19.42 -2.78
CA ASP A 158 6.07 -20.15 -2.41
C ASP A 158 7.29 -19.84 -3.29
N SER A 159 7.14 -18.95 -4.27
CA SER A 159 8.19 -18.63 -5.25
C SER A 159 9.49 -18.07 -4.66
N SER A 160 9.43 -17.56 -3.44
CA SER A 160 10.56 -16.94 -2.73
C SER A 160 10.94 -17.68 -1.44
N MET A 161 10.57 -18.95 -1.32
CA MET A 161 10.84 -19.74 -0.11
C MET A 161 12.33 -19.84 0.21
N ASP A 162 13.19 -19.98 -0.80
CA ASP A 162 14.65 -20.05 -0.61
C ASP A 162 15.17 -18.76 0.04
N LEU A 163 14.74 -17.59 -0.44
CA LEU A 163 15.11 -16.29 0.15
C LEU A 163 14.58 -16.15 1.59
N ILE A 164 13.38 -16.66 1.88
CA ILE A 164 12.84 -16.64 3.24
C ILE A 164 13.72 -17.46 4.18
N ASN A 165 14.12 -18.66 3.74
CA ASN A 165 15.00 -19.51 4.52
C ASN A 165 16.39 -18.89 4.71
N GLU A 166 16.95 -18.23 3.66
CA GLU A 166 18.22 -17.47 3.78
C GLU A 166 18.12 -16.34 4.82
N VAL A 167 17.00 -15.59 4.86
CA VAL A 167 16.78 -14.56 5.89
C VAL A 167 16.67 -15.18 7.28
N TYR A 168 16.07 -16.36 7.39
CA TYR A 168 15.99 -17.09 8.65
C TYR A 168 17.38 -17.52 9.12
N ASP A 169 18.19 -18.13 8.26
CA ASP A 169 19.57 -18.53 8.56
C ASP A 169 20.42 -17.33 8.98
N TYR A 170 20.32 -16.22 8.22
CA TYR A 170 20.95 -14.96 8.59
C TYR A 170 20.51 -14.47 9.99
N SER A 171 19.24 -14.61 10.33
CA SER A 171 18.73 -14.21 11.64
C SER A 171 19.34 -15.05 12.77
N LEU A 172 19.52 -16.35 12.56
CA LEU A 172 20.16 -17.26 13.50
C LEU A 172 21.64 -16.91 13.68
N ASP A 173 22.38 -16.68 12.60
CA ASP A 173 23.80 -16.36 12.62
C ASP A 173 24.11 -15.07 13.40
N HIS A 174 23.20 -14.10 13.37
CA HIS A 174 23.34 -12.81 14.06
C HIS A 174 22.58 -12.71 15.39
N GLY A 175 21.86 -13.77 15.79
CA GLY A 175 21.08 -13.79 17.03
C GLY A 175 19.84 -12.89 17.01
N TYR A 176 19.29 -12.60 15.83
CA TYR A 176 18.02 -11.91 15.68
C TYR A 176 16.86 -12.90 15.78
N LYS A 177 15.70 -12.41 16.20
CA LYS A 177 14.51 -13.25 16.25
C LYS A 177 13.82 -13.30 14.91
N PHE A 178 13.23 -14.45 14.62
CA PHE A 178 12.42 -14.66 13.42
C PHE A 178 11.18 -15.47 13.79
N TYR A 179 10.01 -15.04 13.34
CA TYR A 179 8.74 -15.74 13.51
C TYR A 179 7.90 -15.68 12.23
N CYS A 180 7.26 -16.78 11.90
CA CYS A 180 6.18 -16.78 10.91
C CYS A 180 4.84 -16.59 11.63
N VAL A 181 4.17 -15.47 11.40
CA VAL A 181 2.86 -15.15 11.98
C VAL A 181 1.74 -15.43 11.00
N THR A 182 0.79 -16.26 11.40
CA THR A 182 -0.28 -16.77 10.54
C THR A 182 -1.61 -16.93 11.28
N ALA A 183 -2.72 -16.98 10.52
CA ALA A 183 -4.03 -17.40 11.02
C ALA A 183 -4.44 -18.79 10.52
N SER A 184 -3.51 -19.52 9.90
CA SER A 184 -3.74 -20.86 9.37
C SER A 184 -3.75 -21.93 10.47
N SER A 185 -4.36 -23.09 10.18
CA SER A 185 -4.39 -24.22 11.11
C SER A 185 -3.04 -24.95 11.20
N ASP A 186 -2.86 -25.74 12.26
CA ASP A 186 -1.65 -26.55 12.45
C ASP A 186 -1.38 -27.52 11.29
N GLU A 187 -2.46 -28.04 10.64
CA GLU A 187 -2.28 -28.88 9.47
C GLU A 187 -1.75 -28.10 8.25
N ALA A 188 -2.11 -26.84 8.13
CA ALA A 188 -1.60 -25.99 7.07
C ALA A 188 -0.15 -25.60 7.33
N ILE A 189 0.21 -25.34 8.59
CA ILE A 189 1.59 -25.08 9.03
C ILE A 189 2.45 -26.31 8.72
N SER A 190 2.04 -27.51 9.12
CA SER A 190 2.79 -28.75 8.86
C SER A 190 3.00 -28.98 7.36
N ARG A 191 1.98 -28.76 6.53
CA ARG A 191 2.10 -28.86 5.07
C ARG A 191 3.06 -27.84 4.49
N TRP A 192 3.05 -26.62 5.02
CA TRP A 192 3.98 -25.58 4.60
C TRP A 192 5.42 -25.97 4.94
N GLN A 193 5.68 -26.45 6.15
CA GLN A 193 7.00 -26.92 6.59
C GLN A 193 7.50 -28.06 5.72
N ASP A 194 6.66 -29.08 5.47
CA ASP A 194 7.02 -30.23 4.63
C ASP A 194 7.39 -29.82 3.19
N TYR A 195 6.69 -28.82 2.66
CA TYR A 195 6.85 -28.39 1.27
C TYR A 195 8.01 -27.42 1.08
N THR A 196 8.20 -26.47 2.01
CA THR A 196 9.19 -25.38 1.88
C THR A 196 10.50 -25.66 2.64
N GLY A 197 10.52 -26.67 3.50
CA GLY A 197 11.65 -26.93 4.41
C GLY A 197 11.78 -25.87 5.51
N ALA A 198 10.70 -25.18 5.86
CA ALA A 198 10.69 -24.12 6.87
C ALA A 198 11.01 -24.67 8.27
N GLU A 199 12.10 -24.20 8.88
CA GLU A 199 12.52 -24.54 10.24
C GLU A 199 12.26 -23.41 11.25
N TYR A 200 11.78 -22.25 10.78
CA TYR A 200 11.47 -21.11 11.63
C TYR A 200 10.24 -21.35 12.51
N PRO A 201 10.18 -20.73 13.70
CA PRO A 201 9.04 -20.86 14.62
C PRO A 201 7.79 -20.17 14.06
N PHE A 202 6.65 -20.80 14.34
CA PHE A 202 5.33 -20.27 13.96
C PHE A 202 4.61 -19.66 15.16
N ALA A 203 3.83 -18.64 14.89
CA ALA A 203 2.95 -18.02 15.87
C ALA A 203 1.62 -17.64 15.24
N THR A 204 0.57 -17.68 16.05
CA THR A 204 -0.80 -17.35 15.63
C THR A 204 -1.11 -15.90 15.93
N MET A 205 -1.74 -15.23 14.96
CA MET A 205 -2.25 -13.87 15.06
C MET A 205 -3.59 -13.74 14.34
N ASP A 206 -4.40 -12.74 14.74
CA ASP A 206 -5.67 -12.44 14.08
C ASP A 206 -5.51 -12.15 12.57
N GLU A 207 -6.36 -12.75 11.76
CA GLU A 207 -6.33 -12.66 10.30
C GLU A 207 -6.48 -11.21 9.80
N ILE A 208 -7.37 -10.42 10.41
CA ILE A 208 -7.62 -9.03 10.01
C ILE A 208 -6.39 -8.18 10.31
N THR A 209 -5.75 -8.42 11.46
CA THR A 209 -4.51 -7.76 11.85
C THR A 209 -3.38 -8.08 10.88
N LEU A 210 -3.17 -9.36 10.52
CA LEU A 210 -2.17 -9.77 9.53
C LEU A 210 -2.36 -9.08 8.18
N LYS A 211 -3.59 -9.02 7.66
CA LYS A 211 -3.92 -8.30 6.42
C LYS A 211 -3.73 -6.78 6.52
N THR A 212 -3.85 -6.24 7.72
CA THR A 212 -3.61 -4.81 7.98
C THR A 212 -2.12 -4.51 8.03
N ILE A 213 -1.30 -5.44 8.56
CA ILE A 213 0.15 -5.30 8.60
C ILE A 213 0.73 -5.23 7.18
N ILE A 214 0.41 -6.20 6.32
CA ILE A 214 0.99 -6.27 4.97
C ILE A 214 -0.04 -6.81 3.96
N ARG A 215 0.11 -6.44 2.67
CA ARG A 215 -0.77 -6.92 1.60
C ARG A 215 -0.24 -8.16 0.87
N SER A 216 1.05 -8.44 1.00
CA SER A 216 1.68 -9.62 0.39
C SER A 216 1.37 -10.86 1.21
N ASN A 217 1.22 -12.02 0.58
CA ASN A 217 1.04 -13.31 1.23
C ASN A 217 1.95 -14.38 0.59
N PRO A 218 3.13 -14.69 1.21
CA PRO A 218 3.67 -14.05 2.39
C PRO A 218 4.23 -12.65 2.11
N GLY A 219 4.47 -11.90 3.17
CA GLY A 219 5.28 -10.70 3.17
C GLY A 219 6.14 -10.68 4.42
N MET A 220 7.16 -9.86 4.46
CA MET A 220 8.08 -9.77 5.59
C MET A 220 8.13 -8.36 6.13
N ILE A 221 8.23 -8.23 7.45
CA ILE A 221 8.51 -6.96 8.12
C ILE A 221 9.72 -7.12 9.05
N LEU A 222 10.49 -6.06 9.19
CA LEU A 222 11.55 -5.94 10.17
C LEU A 222 11.12 -4.93 11.24
N LEU A 223 11.11 -5.38 12.48
CA LEU A 223 10.87 -4.53 13.65
C LEU A 223 12.18 -4.25 14.37
N LYS A 224 12.31 -3.06 14.93
CA LYS A 224 13.34 -2.69 15.88
C LYS A 224 12.71 -2.02 17.08
N ASP A 225 12.85 -2.59 18.26
CA ASP A 225 12.28 -2.08 19.52
C ASP A 225 10.77 -1.74 19.41
N GLY A 226 10.01 -2.53 18.62
CA GLY A 226 8.60 -2.33 18.36
C GLY A 226 8.26 -1.34 17.23
N VAL A 227 9.27 -0.74 16.59
CA VAL A 227 9.09 0.16 15.44
C VAL A 227 9.24 -0.61 14.14
N VAL A 228 8.35 -0.39 13.19
CA VAL A 228 8.42 -0.98 11.83
C VAL A 228 9.52 -0.29 11.03
N ILE A 229 10.66 -0.98 10.83
CA ILE A 229 11.82 -0.43 10.10
C ILE A 229 11.68 -0.63 8.60
N ARG A 230 11.31 -1.85 8.17
CA ARG A 230 11.19 -2.24 6.75
C ARG A 230 10.00 -3.16 6.53
N LYS A 231 9.55 -3.18 5.29
CA LYS A 231 8.50 -4.08 4.81
C LYS A 231 8.84 -4.54 3.39
N TRP A 232 8.68 -5.83 3.13
CA TRP A 232 8.93 -6.44 1.82
C TRP A 232 7.74 -7.27 1.38
N SER A 233 7.42 -7.20 0.11
CA SER A 233 6.55 -8.19 -0.53
C SER A 233 7.33 -9.47 -0.81
N ASN A 234 6.63 -10.56 -1.12
CA ASN A 234 7.25 -11.80 -1.55
C ASN A 234 8.24 -11.62 -2.72
N PHE A 235 7.98 -10.64 -3.61
CA PHE A 235 8.83 -10.34 -4.79
C PHE A 235 10.00 -9.40 -4.52
N SER A 236 10.17 -8.91 -3.31
CA SER A 236 11.18 -7.89 -2.97
C SER A 236 11.93 -8.20 -1.68
N LEU A 237 11.96 -9.47 -1.28
CA LEU A 237 12.71 -9.91 -0.09
C LEU A 237 14.20 -9.57 -0.21
N PRO A 238 14.88 -9.30 0.91
CA PRO A 238 16.31 -9.01 0.90
C PRO A 238 17.11 -10.27 0.51
N ASP A 239 18.16 -10.07 -0.26
CA ASP A 239 19.12 -11.09 -0.66
C ASP A 239 20.39 -11.07 0.23
N GLU A 240 21.28 -12.05 0.04
CA GLU A 240 22.53 -12.17 0.77
C GLU A 240 23.45 -10.93 0.67
N TYR A 241 23.38 -10.18 -0.46
CA TYR A 241 24.19 -8.96 -0.63
C TYR A 241 23.68 -7.83 0.25
N GLN A 242 22.38 -7.77 0.50
CA GLN A 242 21.76 -6.79 1.39
C GLN A 242 21.93 -7.17 2.87
N LEU A 243 22.16 -8.46 3.16
CA LEU A 243 22.33 -9.02 4.49
C LEU A 243 23.82 -9.38 4.78
N SER A 244 24.75 -8.60 4.26
CA SER A 244 26.19 -8.90 4.30
C SER A 244 26.90 -8.63 5.63
N GLY A 245 26.18 -8.20 6.67
CA GLY A 245 26.72 -7.88 8.01
C GLY A 245 25.62 -7.67 9.03
N PRO A 246 25.94 -7.21 10.26
CA PRO A 246 24.94 -6.96 11.28
C PRO A 246 23.99 -5.82 10.88
N LEU A 247 22.68 -5.95 11.23
CA LEU A 247 21.65 -4.96 10.89
C LEU A 247 21.95 -3.56 11.41
N GLU A 248 22.67 -3.43 12.52
CA GLU A 248 23.08 -2.17 13.10
C GLU A 248 23.97 -1.34 12.16
N GLU A 249 24.73 -2.01 11.29
CA GLU A 249 25.68 -1.39 10.36
C GLU A 249 25.12 -1.27 8.94
N LEU A 250 24.03 -1.99 8.65
CA LEU A 250 23.42 -2.03 7.32
C LEU A 250 22.32 -0.98 7.15
N PRO A 251 22.17 -0.38 5.95
CA PRO A 251 21.06 0.53 5.64
C PRO A 251 19.68 -0.12 5.82
N ILE A 252 19.60 -1.45 5.66
CA ILE A 252 18.36 -2.21 5.79
C ILE A 252 17.87 -2.27 7.26
N GLY A 253 18.76 -2.21 8.24
CA GLY A 253 18.45 -2.18 9.68
C GLY A 253 18.20 -0.78 10.23
N GLN A 254 18.27 0.26 9.39
CA GLN A 254 17.99 1.64 9.80
C GLN A 254 16.64 2.11 9.24
N LEU A 255 15.96 2.96 9.99
CA LEU A 255 14.76 3.61 9.47
C LEU A 255 15.13 4.46 8.26
N ASP A 256 14.38 4.34 7.18
CA ASP A 256 14.58 5.14 5.99
C ASP A 256 14.12 6.59 6.25
N ASP A 257 15.05 7.54 6.11
CA ASP A 257 14.75 8.98 6.20
C ASP A 257 13.89 9.48 5.02
N ASN A 258 13.50 8.59 4.12
CA ASN A 258 12.74 8.90 2.94
C ASN A 258 11.31 9.33 3.34
N THR A 259 11.14 10.62 3.57
CA THR A 259 9.88 11.20 4.03
C THR A 259 8.80 11.04 2.95
N PHE A 260 7.53 11.10 3.37
CA PHE A 260 6.38 11.12 2.47
C PHE A 260 6.57 12.11 1.30
N TRP A 261 7.07 13.32 1.58
CA TRP A 261 7.29 14.35 0.56
C TRP A 261 8.38 13.99 -0.44
N THR A 262 9.43 13.28 -0.03
CA THR A 262 10.48 12.80 -0.95
C THR A 262 9.89 11.82 -1.95
N LYS A 263 9.12 10.82 -1.48
CA LYS A 263 8.43 9.86 -2.34
C LYS A 263 7.43 10.52 -3.29
N VAL A 264 6.66 11.50 -2.80
CA VAL A 264 5.74 12.29 -3.64
C VAL A 264 6.51 13.03 -4.73
N THR A 265 7.61 13.69 -4.38
CA THR A 265 8.42 14.45 -5.32
C THR A 265 9.03 13.54 -6.40
N GLU A 266 9.59 12.40 -6.01
CA GLU A 266 10.11 11.41 -6.95
C GLU A 266 9.03 10.94 -7.93
N MET A 267 7.86 10.58 -7.44
CA MET A 267 6.75 10.13 -8.29
C MET A 267 6.27 11.24 -9.24
N LEU A 268 6.21 12.49 -8.78
CA LEU A 268 5.85 13.64 -9.62
C LEU A 268 6.91 13.90 -10.70
N VAL A 269 8.19 13.79 -10.36
CA VAL A 269 9.29 13.93 -11.33
C VAL A 269 9.25 12.84 -12.38
N TRP A 270 9.04 11.60 -11.99
CA TRP A 270 8.92 10.48 -12.92
C TRP A 270 7.71 10.60 -13.86
N PHE A 271 6.59 11.12 -13.38
CA PHE A 271 5.40 11.31 -14.21
C PHE A 271 5.49 12.57 -15.08
N PHE A 272 5.76 13.74 -14.48
CA PHE A 272 5.72 15.02 -15.18
C PHE A 272 7.00 15.35 -15.95
N GLY A 273 8.15 14.81 -15.53
CA GLY A 273 9.44 15.09 -16.19
C GLY A 273 9.42 14.79 -17.69
N PRO A 274 9.10 13.57 -18.14
CA PRO A 274 8.99 13.25 -19.56
C PRO A 274 7.91 14.07 -20.29
N LEU A 275 6.78 14.37 -19.63
CA LEU A 275 5.71 15.18 -20.24
C LEU A 275 6.17 16.61 -20.52
N ILE A 276 6.84 17.23 -19.57
CA ILE A 276 7.43 18.57 -19.72
C ILE A 276 8.48 18.56 -20.83
N LEU A 277 9.31 17.53 -20.89
CA LEU A 277 10.32 17.37 -21.93
C LEU A 277 9.68 17.29 -23.32
N PHE A 278 8.60 16.53 -23.51
CA PHE A 278 7.88 16.47 -24.79
C PHE A 278 7.35 17.84 -25.20
N ILE A 279 6.76 18.60 -24.25
CA ILE A 279 6.25 19.94 -24.51
C ILE A 279 7.38 20.89 -24.91
N ILE A 280 8.51 20.87 -24.20
CA ILE A 280 9.67 21.73 -24.50
C ILE A 280 10.22 21.41 -25.90
N ILE A 281 10.40 20.14 -26.25
CA ILE A 281 10.88 19.71 -27.57
C ILE A 281 9.94 20.23 -28.66
N ASP A 282 8.63 20.10 -28.49
CA ASP A 282 7.64 20.58 -29.45
C ASP A 282 7.66 22.10 -29.63
N LEU A 283 7.77 22.84 -28.55
CA LEU A 283 7.91 24.31 -28.58
C LEU A 283 9.17 24.76 -29.31
N ILE A 284 10.31 24.11 -29.06
CA ILE A 284 11.57 24.36 -29.76
C ILE A 284 11.40 24.07 -31.26
N TRP A 285 10.82 22.91 -31.58
CA TRP A 285 10.58 22.49 -32.97
C TRP A 285 9.68 23.50 -33.72
N LEU A 286 8.56 23.91 -33.07
CA LEU A 286 7.66 24.95 -33.63
C LEU A 286 8.37 26.28 -33.85
N ASN A 287 9.23 26.72 -32.92
CA ASN A 287 9.97 27.97 -33.05
C ASN A 287 10.97 27.93 -34.22
N ILE A 288 11.69 26.81 -34.36
CA ILE A 288 12.62 26.63 -35.48
C ILE A 288 11.89 26.65 -36.84
N HIS A 289 10.74 25.94 -36.93
CA HIS A 289 9.95 25.90 -38.16
C HIS A 289 9.25 27.20 -38.50
N ARG A 290 8.82 28.00 -37.50
CA ARG A 290 8.32 29.36 -37.75
C ARG A 290 9.38 30.29 -38.29
N LYS A 291 10.61 30.22 -37.78
CA LYS A 291 11.74 31.03 -38.29
C LYS A 291 12.10 30.70 -39.72
N LYS A 292 12.06 29.41 -40.15
CA LYS A 292 12.33 29.01 -41.52
C LYS A 292 11.28 29.51 -42.52
N LYS A 293 10.03 29.72 -42.15
CA LYS A 293 8.97 30.28 -43.00
C LYS A 293 9.11 31.79 -43.22
N PHE A 294 9.92 32.49 -42.45
CA PHE A 294 10.10 33.97 -42.50
C PHE A 294 11.39 34.39 -43.23
N VAL A 295 12.11 33.47 -43.87
CA VAL A 295 13.24 33.88 -44.76
C VAL A 295 12.60 34.43 -46.02
N PRO A 296 12.73 35.75 -46.32
CA PRO A 296 12.20 36.35 -47.56
C PRO A 296 12.92 35.71 -48.75
N ALA A 297 12.16 35.43 -49.80
CA ALA A 297 12.72 34.92 -51.06
C ALA A 297 13.77 35.90 -51.59
N PRO A 298 14.90 35.41 -52.13
CA PRO A 298 15.94 36.29 -52.68
C PRO A 298 15.31 37.14 -53.78
N ASN A 299 15.47 38.45 -53.66
CA ASN A 299 14.98 39.45 -54.62
C ASN A 299 15.60 39.15 -55.99
N LYS A 300 14.82 38.58 -56.91
CA LYS A 300 15.23 38.43 -58.31
C LYS A 300 15.35 39.81 -58.88
N GLY A 301 16.62 40.25 -58.99
CA GLY A 301 16.97 41.51 -59.56
C GLY A 301 16.30 41.73 -60.92
N VAL A 302 15.65 42.87 -61.05
CA VAL A 302 15.11 43.41 -62.28
C VAL A 302 16.32 43.64 -63.20
N ASN A 303 16.51 42.78 -64.21
CA ASN A 303 17.40 43.12 -65.30
C ASN A 303 16.71 44.22 -66.13
N GLU A 304 17.11 45.45 -65.91
CA GLU A 304 16.91 46.53 -66.88
C GLU A 304 17.67 46.17 -68.17
N LYS A 305 16.90 45.89 -69.22
CA LYS A 305 17.42 46.00 -70.60
C LYS A 305 17.65 47.46 -70.88
N LYS A 306 18.87 47.84 -71.05
CA LYS A 306 19.27 48.98 -71.88
C LYS A 306 19.46 48.52 -73.28
N ASP A 307 18.88 49.23 -74.19
CA ASP A 307 18.95 49.12 -75.62
C ASP A 307 20.25 48.89 -76.27
#